data_3f0bc821aefd19830d82f89e4a22b6f4
#
_entry.id   3f0bc821aefd19830d82f89e4a22b6f4
#
_cell.length_a   1.000
_cell.length_b   1.000
_cell.length_c   1.000
_cell.angle_alpha   90.00
_cell.angle_beta   90.00
_cell.angle_gamma   90.00
#
_symmetry.space_group_name_H-M   'P 1'
#
loop_
_entity.id
_entity.type
_entity.pdbx_description
1 polymer ?
#
loop_
_entity_poly.entity_id
_entity_poly.type
_entity_poly.pdbx_seq_one_letter_code
_entity_poly.pdbx_strand_id
1 'polypeptide(L)'
;MQERYIDLSAFITNELDAELLKRTPAAFLGSCRYKLPKMADDIELYEKIFAFFEANDITGFFYIGGNDSMDTVLQLSTYAKLHEKSVTIMGVPKTIDNDLCLTDHTPGFGSAAKYIATTLQEI
;
A
#
# COMPACT_ATOMS: atom_id res chain seq x y z
N MET A 1 -0.78 -8.30 17.44
CA MET A 1 -1.44 -7.61 16.30
C MET A 1 -2.86 -8.12 16.24
N GLN A 2 -3.89 -7.25 16.19
CA GLN A 2 -5.25 -7.73 15.90
C GLN A 2 -5.33 -7.96 14.40
N GLU A 3 -5.53 -9.21 14.00
CA GLU A 3 -5.74 -9.60 12.62
C GLU A 3 -7.11 -9.10 12.17
N ARG A 4 -7.15 -7.88 11.62
CA ARG A 4 -8.37 -7.30 11.07
C ARG A 4 -8.16 -7.13 9.57
N TYR A 5 -8.98 -7.79 8.79
CA TYR A 5 -9.06 -7.63 7.34
C TYR A 5 -10.51 -7.52 6.91
N ILE A 6 -10.71 -6.99 5.73
CA ILE A 6 -12.02 -6.88 5.10
C ILE A 6 -11.93 -7.58 3.76
N ASP A 7 -12.81 -8.53 3.53
CA ASP A 7 -13.01 -9.12 2.21
C ASP A 7 -13.83 -8.15 1.34
N LEU A 8 -13.17 -7.51 0.39
CA LEU A 8 -13.81 -6.54 -0.49
C LEU A 8 -14.78 -7.19 -1.50
N SER A 9 -14.68 -8.49 -1.76
CA SER A 9 -15.61 -9.18 -2.67
C SER A 9 -17.06 -9.14 -2.17
N ALA A 10 -17.23 -8.98 -0.86
CA ALA A 10 -18.55 -8.82 -0.24
C ALA A 10 -19.17 -7.42 -0.46
N PHE A 11 -18.37 -6.43 -0.83
CA PHE A 11 -18.78 -5.03 -0.99
C PHE A 11 -18.71 -4.55 -2.44
N ILE A 12 -17.76 -5.05 -3.21
CA ILE A 12 -17.57 -4.71 -4.62
C ILE A 12 -18.12 -5.88 -5.44
N THR A 13 -19.42 -5.83 -5.73
CA THR A 13 -20.14 -6.94 -6.32
C THR A 13 -20.37 -6.80 -7.83
N ASN A 14 -20.13 -5.61 -8.37
CA ASN A 14 -20.37 -5.30 -9.78
C ASN A 14 -19.39 -4.22 -10.27
N GLU A 15 -19.41 -3.97 -11.58
CA GLU A 15 -18.53 -3.02 -12.23
C GLU A 15 -18.78 -1.57 -11.75
N LEU A 16 -20.01 -1.21 -11.44
CA LEU A 16 -20.33 0.13 -10.94
C LEU A 16 -19.68 0.38 -9.57
N ASP A 17 -19.70 -0.60 -8.67
CA ASP A 17 -19.04 -0.49 -7.37
C ASP A 17 -17.54 -0.25 -7.54
N ALA A 18 -16.90 -0.97 -8.48
CA ALA A 18 -15.49 -0.80 -8.80
C ALA A 18 -15.20 0.59 -9.38
N GLU A 19 -16.04 1.11 -10.27
CA GLU A 19 -15.89 2.45 -10.82
C GLU A 19 -16.11 3.56 -9.78
N LEU A 20 -17.05 3.38 -8.85
CA LEU A 20 -17.25 4.29 -7.73
C LEU A 20 -16.03 4.29 -6.80
N LEU A 21 -15.44 3.14 -6.53
CA LEU A 21 -14.22 3.04 -5.74
C LEU A 21 -13.06 3.80 -6.41
N LYS A 22 -12.85 3.63 -7.72
CA LYS A 22 -11.82 4.35 -8.47
C LYS A 22 -11.98 5.87 -8.41
N ARG A 23 -13.20 6.36 -8.31
CA ARG A 23 -13.52 7.80 -8.26
C ARG A 23 -13.61 8.36 -6.85
N THR A 24 -13.44 7.55 -5.82
CA THR A 24 -13.47 8.01 -4.44
C THR A 24 -12.27 8.92 -4.16
N PRO A 25 -12.48 10.20 -3.81
CA PRO A 25 -11.40 11.17 -3.63
C PRO A 25 -10.77 11.08 -2.23
N ALA A 26 -10.51 9.87 -1.77
CA ALA A 26 -9.97 9.60 -0.44
C ALA A 26 -9.31 8.22 -0.40
N ALA A 27 -8.55 7.96 0.67
CA ALA A 27 -8.06 6.63 0.98
C ALA A 27 -9.24 5.78 1.49
N PHE A 28 -9.89 5.03 0.60
CA PHE A 28 -11.09 4.25 0.89
C PHE A 28 -10.89 3.28 2.07
N LEU A 29 -9.74 2.65 2.16
CA LEU A 29 -9.39 1.72 3.25
C LEU A 29 -8.81 2.41 4.48
N GLY A 30 -8.80 3.75 4.49
CA GLY A 30 -8.13 4.52 5.53
C GLY A 30 -6.62 4.55 5.34
N SER A 31 -5.93 5.08 6.33
CA SER A 31 -4.47 5.12 6.38
C SER A 31 -3.98 4.95 7.81
N CYS A 32 -2.78 4.41 7.96
CA CYS A 32 -2.10 4.35 9.24
C CYS A 32 -0.61 4.63 9.06
N ARG A 33 0.06 4.97 10.16
CA ARG A 33 1.51 5.04 10.22
C ARG A 33 2.01 3.85 11.02
N TYR A 34 2.68 2.94 10.33
CA TYR A 34 3.33 1.81 10.95
C TYR A 34 4.68 1.57 10.27
N LYS A 35 5.73 1.49 11.06
CA LYS A 35 7.07 1.14 10.57
C LYS A 35 7.35 -0.30 10.94
N LEU A 36 7.54 -1.14 9.92
CA LEU A 36 7.91 -2.53 10.13
C LEU A 36 9.31 -2.59 10.76
N PRO A 37 9.51 -3.31 11.89
CA PRO A 37 10.84 -3.56 12.42
C PRO A 37 11.70 -4.28 11.40
N LYS A 38 13.02 -4.15 11.49
CA LYS A 38 13.91 -4.96 10.65
C LYS A 38 13.75 -6.44 10.99
N MET A 39 13.93 -7.29 10.01
CA MET A 39 13.83 -8.75 10.18
C MET A 39 14.74 -9.28 11.31
N ALA A 40 15.92 -8.68 11.48
CA ALA A 40 16.85 -9.06 12.56
C ALA A 40 16.33 -8.69 13.96
N ASP A 41 15.44 -7.71 14.08
CA ASP A 41 14.92 -7.22 15.35
C ASP A 41 13.65 -7.97 15.79
N ASP A 42 12.85 -8.45 14.83
CA ASP A 42 11.57 -9.13 15.12
C ASP A 42 11.19 -10.12 14.00
N ILE A 43 11.86 -11.24 13.95
CA ILE A 43 11.59 -12.30 12.97
C ILE A 43 10.19 -12.91 13.12
N GLU A 44 9.69 -13.02 14.37
CA GLU A 44 8.38 -13.61 14.66
C GLU A 44 7.22 -12.81 14.02
N LEU A 45 7.39 -11.49 13.88
CA LEU A 45 6.40 -10.67 13.22
C LEU A 45 6.29 -11.02 11.72
N TYR A 46 7.43 -11.27 11.06
CA TYR A 46 7.44 -11.70 9.66
C TYR A 46 6.79 -13.07 9.50
N GLU A 47 7.13 -14.02 10.37
CA GLU A 47 6.51 -15.34 10.37
C GLU A 47 4.98 -15.24 10.50
N LYS A 48 4.47 -14.40 11.40
CA LYS A 48 3.03 -14.16 11.59
C LYS A 48 2.39 -13.55 10.33
N ILE A 49 3.05 -12.58 9.69
CA ILE A 49 2.54 -11.95 8.46
C ILE A 49 2.42 -12.99 7.35
N PHE A 50 3.47 -13.80 7.13
CA PHE A 50 3.46 -14.79 6.07
C PHE A 50 2.54 -15.98 6.38
N ALA A 51 2.42 -16.39 7.65
CA ALA A 51 1.42 -17.37 8.07
C ALA A 51 -0.01 -16.87 7.81
N PHE A 52 -0.29 -15.57 8.00
CA PHE A 52 -1.56 -14.97 7.62
C PHE A 52 -1.79 -15.00 6.11
N PHE A 53 -0.78 -14.72 5.30
CA PHE A 53 -0.89 -14.82 3.83
C PHE A 53 -1.22 -16.24 3.38
N GLU A 54 -0.53 -17.23 3.94
CA GLU A 54 -0.76 -18.65 3.64
C GLU A 54 -2.15 -19.11 4.09
N ALA A 55 -2.59 -18.74 5.29
CA ALA A 55 -3.89 -19.13 5.83
C ALA A 55 -5.08 -18.55 5.05
N ASN A 56 -4.86 -17.47 4.29
CA ASN A 56 -5.90 -16.80 3.49
C ASN A 56 -5.66 -16.93 1.98
N ASP A 57 -4.79 -17.83 1.54
CA ASP A 57 -4.44 -18.07 0.12
C ASP A 57 -4.02 -16.79 -0.62
N ILE A 58 -3.35 -15.84 0.07
CA ILE A 58 -2.89 -14.57 -0.52
C ILE A 58 -1.64 -14.83 -1.36
N THR A 59 -1.78 -14.71 -2.67
CA THR A 59 -0.70 -14.89 -3.64
C THR A 59 -0.05 -13.59 -4.09
N GLY A 60 -0.72 -12.45 -3.91
CA GLY A 60 -0.23 -11.12 -4.22
C GLY A 60 -0.55 -10.13 -3.11
N PHE A 61 0.45 -9.37 -2.68
CA PHE A 61 0.32 -8.33 -1.67
C PHE A 61 0.79 -6.99 -2.22
N PHE A 62 -0.13 -6.03 -2.33
CA PHE A 62 0.14 -4.67 -2.78
C PHE A 62 0.18 -3.73 -1.60
N TYR A 63 1.29 -3.04 -1.41
CA TYR A 63 1.46 -2.09 -0.33
C TYR A 63 1.58 -0.67 -0.88
N ILE A 64 0.56 0.15 -0.59
CA ILE A 64 0.45 1.51 -1.12
C ILE A 64 0.97 2.49 -0.09
N GLY A 65 1.93 3.35 -0.46
CA GLY A 65 2.44 4.35 0.47
C GLY A 65 3.67 5.11 0.00
N GLY A 66 4.24 5.90 0.89
CA GLY A 66 5.46 6.69 0.68
C GLY A 66 6.74 5.88 0.90
N ASN A 67 7.86 6.60 1.13
CA ASN A 67 9.20 6.01 1.25
C ASN A 67 9.30 4.92 2.33
N ASP A 68 8.75 5.15 3.52
CA ASP A 68 8.74 4.14 4.59
C ASP A 68 7.97 2.88 4.20
N SER A 69 6.92 3.02 3.37
CA SER A 69 6.14 1.89 2.87
C SER A 69 6.94 1.10 1.84
N MET A 70 7.75 1.77 1.01
CA MET A 70 8.63 1.10 0.05
C MET A 70 9.76 0.35 0.76
N ASP A 71 10.27 0.87 1.88
CA ASP A 71 11.20 0.13 2.74
C ASP A 71 10.54 -1.15 3.31
N THR A 72 9.29 -1.05 3.76
CA THR A 72 8.51 -2.22 4.20
C THR A 72 8.37 -3.26 3.08
N VAL A 73 8.07 -2.84 1.86
CA VAL A 73 7.99 -3.73 0.67
C VAL A 73 9.32 -4.42 0.43
N LEU A 74 10.43 -3.70 0.50
CA LEU A 74 11.77 -4.27 0.33
C LEU A 74 12.06 -5.34 1.40
N GLN A 75 11.75 -5.07 2.65
CA GLN A 75 11.96 -6.00 3.76
C GLN A 75 11.11 -7.27 3.60
N LEU A 76 9.80 -7.13 3.31
CA LEU A 76 8.90 -8.26 3.07
C LEU A 76 9.33 -9.08 1.84
N SER A 77 9.71 -8.43 0.75
CA SER A 77 10.20 -9.10 -0.46
C SER A 77 11.49 -9.87 -0.19
N THR A 78 12.38 -9.31 0.63
CA THR A 78 13.63 -9.96 1.02
C THR A 78 13.34 -11.21 1.85
N TYR A 79 12.44 -11.10 2.83
CA TYR A 79 12.01 -12.24 3.64
C TYR A 79 11.37 -13.33 2.77
N ALA A 80 10.46 -12.96 1.87
CA ALA A 80 9.81 -13.91 0.96
C ALA A 80 10.82 -14.70 0.14
N LYS A 81 11.84 -14.03 -0.41
CA LYS A 81 12.91 -14.67 -1.18
C LYS A 81 13.78 -15.60 -0.33
N LEU A 82 14.17 -15.16 0.86
CA LEU A 82 15.04 -15.96 1.75
C LEU A 82 14.35 -17.22 2.27
N HIS A 83 13.02 -17.17 2.44
CA HIS A 83 12.22 -18.28 2.98
C HIS A 83 11.36 -18.97 1.92
N GLU A 84 11.67 -18.76 0.63
CA GLU A 84 11.02 -19.41 -0.51
C GLU A 84 9.47 -19.31 -0.48
N LYS A 85 8.96 -18.17 -0.02
CA LYS A 85 7.52 -17.91 0.03
C LYS A 85 6.96 -17.59 -1.36
N SER A 86 5.81 -18.14 -1.69
CA SER A 86 5.19 -18.01 -3.03
C SER A 86 4.46 -16.69 -3.27
N VAL A 87 4.28 -15.86 -2.24
CA VAL A 87 3.56 -14.58 -2.35
C VAL A 87 4.39 -13.53 -3.10
N THR A 88 3.76 -12.82 -4.04
CA THR A 88 4.35 -11.67 -4.73
C THR A 88 4.11 -10.40 -3.93
N ILE A 89 5.18 -9.73 -3.50
CA ILE A 89 5.10 -8.46 -2.78
C ILE A 89 5.36 -7.32 -3.76
N MET A 90 4.43 -6.38 -3.87
CA MET A 90 4.52 -5.25 -4.81
C MET A 90 4.24 -3.92 -4.11
N GLY A 91 5.14 -2.96 -4.29
CA GLY A 91 4.97 -1.60 -3.83
C GLY A 91 4.20 -0.75 -4.84
N VAL A 92 3.27 0.06 -4.34
CA VAL A 92 2.60 1.10 -5.12
C VAL A 92 2.96 2.45 -4.51
N PRO A 93 4.01 3.10 -5.01
CA PRO A 93 4.49 4.35 -4.43
C PRO A 93 3.53 5.50 -4.67
N LYS A 94 3.35 6.35 -3.67
CA LYS A 94 2.60 7.60 -3.77
C LYS A 94 3.27 8.68 -2.92
N THR A 95 3.32 9.90 -3.44
CA THR A 95 3.84 11.05 -2.70
C THR A 95 3.38 12.34 -3.37
N ILE A 96 3.21 13.42 -2.58
CA ILE A 96 3.02 14.77 -3.09
C ILE A 96 4.35 15.54 -3.22
N ASP A 97 5.44 14.96 -2.73
CA ASP A 97 6.76 15.60 -2.72
C ASP A 97 7.49 15.51 -4.07
N ASN A 98 6.95 14.70 -4.98
CA ASN A 98 7.53 14.44 -6.31
C ASN A 98 8.97 13.94 -6.28
N ASP A 99 9.27 13.07 -5.33
CA ASP A 99 10.63 12.63 -4.98
C ASP A 99 10.97 11.20 -5.43
N LEU A 100 10.19 10.61 -6.35
CA LEU A 100 10.50 9.32 -6.95
C LEU A 100 11.52 9.49 -8.09
N CYS A 101 12.60 8.69 -8.04
CA CYS A 101 13.59 8.66 -9.11
C CYS A 101 12.98 8.17 -10.43
N LEU A 102 13.48 8.67 -11.56
CA LEU A 102 13.09 8.27 -12.92
C LEU A 102 11.61 8.55 -13.27
N THR A 103 10.96 9.42 -12.51
CA THR A 103 9.55 9.77 -12.70
C THR A 103 9.41 11.29 -12.75
N ASP A 104 8.74 11.82 -13.77
CA ASP A 104 8.48 13.28 -13.90
C ASP A 104 7.40 13.72 -12.92
N HIS A 105 6.36 12.89 -12.75
CA HIS A 105 5.22 13.17 -11.87
C HIS A 105 4.86 11.92 -11.06
N THR A 106 4.95 12.05 -9.75
CA THR A 106 4.59 10.96 -8.83
C THR A 106 3.08 10.90 -8.61
N PRO A 107 2.51 9.70 -8.35
CA PRO A 107 1.10 9.58 -7.97
C PRO A 107 0.78 10.42 -6.74
N GLY A 108 -0.19 11.32 -6.87
CA GLY A 108 -0.60 12.27 -5.82
C GLY A 108 -0.07 13.70 -6.02
N PHE A 109 1.09 13.89 -6.63
CA PHE A 109 1.68 15.22 -6.83
C PHE A 109 0.81 16.13 -7.72
N GLY A 110 0.44 15.68 -8.93
CA GLY A 110 -0.33 16.48 -9.87
C GLY A 110 -1.70 16.88 -9.33
N SER A 111 -2.40 15.98 -8.65
CA SER A 111 -3.69 16.28 -8.01
C SER A 111 -3.55 17.29 -6.86
N ALA A 112 -2.52 17.15 -6.04
CA ALA A 112 -2.24 18.10 -4.96
C ALA A 112 -1.89 19.49 -5.49
N ALA A 113 -1.04 19.59 -6.51
CA ALA A 113 -0.66 20.82 -7.17
C ALA A 113 -1.88 21.53 -7.78
N LYS A 114 -2.74 20.78 -8.48
CA LYS A 114 -3.98 21.31 -9.06
C LYS A 114 -4.92 21.83 -7.95
N TYR A 115 -5.13 21.07 -6.89
CA TYR A 115 -5.99 21.48 -5.78
C TYR A 115 -5.49 22.79 -5.14
N ILE A 116 -4.19 22.88 -4.84
CA ILE A 116 -3.60 24.09 -4.24
C ILE A 116 -3.73 25.29 -5.18
N ALA A 117 -3.39 25.12 -6.47
CA ALA A 117 -3.48 26.20 -7.45
C ALA A 117 -4.91 26.72 -7.61
N THR A 118 -5.90 25.83 -7.67
CA THR A 118 -7.31 26.20 -7.77
C THR A 118 -7.78 26.95 -6.51
N THR A 119 -7.45 26.43 -5.34
CA THR A 119 -7.83 27.07 -4.06
C THR A 119 -7.23 28.48 -3.93
N LEU A 120 -5.96 28.67 -4.33
CA LEU A 120 -5.33 29.99 -4.32
C LEU A 120 -5.95 30.99 -5.31
N GLN A 121 -6.59 30.53 -6.37
CA GLN A 121 -7.31 31.41 -7.31
C GLN A 121 -8.71 31.83 -6.80
N GLU A 122 -9.26 31.07 -5.87
CA GLU A 122 -10.59 31.31 -5.29
C GLU A 122 -10.57 32.21 -4.06
N ILE A 123 -9.38 32.50 -3.51
CA ILE A 123 -9.12 33.40 -2.37
C ILE A 123 -8.74 34.80 -2.86
#